data_88d6cfd3cba7fe8b181508ac1a7e8dd9
#
_entry.id   88d6cfd3cba7fe8b181508ac1a7e8dd9
#
_cell.length_a   1.000
_cell.length_b   1.000
_cell.length_c   1.000
_cell.angle_alpha   90.00
_cell.angle_beta   90.00
_cell.angle_gamma   90.00
#
_symmetry.space_group_name_H-M   'P 1'
#
loop_
_entity.id
_entity.type
_entity.pdbx_description
1 polymer ?
#
loop_
_entity_poly.entity_id
_entity_poly.type
_entity_poly.pdbx_seq_one_letter_code
_entity_poly.pdbx_strand_id
1 'polypeptide(L)'
;MQSSEKQRLRTSIFIPSLFLLVMWLVEISETFFPINLNFLGITPLQIHGLPGIVLSPFLHGDWNHLMANSVPVFVLTAALYYFYRTLATEILVLTALLSGLWVWLGARSGVHIGASGLIYGLAVFLMFSGFFRRENRLMALSFIVVFLYGSLIWGIFPELFPEKNISWEGHLSGLIAGLVLAWFYRKKGPQRKQYSWEVEEEDEEAVDETDGSSHDTRSQSEKPYWDIPQPDK
;
A
#
# COMPACT_ATOMS: atom_id res chain seq x y z
N MET A 1 3.21 -22.73 -15.79
CA MET A 1 2.36 -21.61 -15.30
C MET A 1 1.54 -21.97 -14.06
N GLN A 2 0.87 -23.12 -13.98
CA GLN A 2 0.03 -23.49 -12.81
C GLN A 2 0.76 -23.58 -11.45
N SER A 3 2.05 -23.96 -11.41
CA SER A 3 2.79 -24.07 -10.14
C SER A 3 3.07 -22.73 -9.48
N SER A 4 3.32 -21.68 -10.25
CA SER A 4 3.63 -20.35 -9.73
C SER A 4 2.39 -19.63 -9.16
N GLU A 5 1.21 -19.84 -9.75
CA GLU A 5 -0.05 -19.28 -9.23
C GLU A 5 -0.50 -19.97 -7.95
N LYS A 6 -0.39 -21.30 -7.89
CA LYS A 6 -0.68 -22.04 -6.64
C LYS A 6 0.23 -21.60 -5.49
N GLN A 7 1.51 -21.40 -5.76
CA GLN A 7 2.44 -20.89 -4.74
C GLN A 7 2.09 -19.48 -4.30
N ARG A 8 1.73 -18.60 -5.24
CA ARG A 8 1.28 -17.23 -4.98
C ARG A 8 0.06 -17.20 -4.06
N LEU A 9 -0.96 -18.00 -4.40
CA LEU A 9 -2.17 -18.11 -3.59
C LEU A 9 -1.88 -18.69 -2.19
N ARG A 10 -1.06 -19.73 -2.10
CA ARG A 10 -0.66 -20.31 -0.81
C ARG A 10 0.03 -19.29 0.10
N THR A 11 1.00 -18.53 -0.42
CA THR A 11 1.71 -17.52 0.37
C THR A 11 0.78 -16.38 0.80
N SER A 12 -0.13 -15.95 -0.09
CA SER A 12 -1.08 -14.88 0.21
C SER A 12 -2.12 -15.25 1.27
N ILE A 13 -2.35 -16.53 1.52
CA ILE A 13 -3.21 -17.02 2.61
C ILE A 13 -2.38 -17.35 3.86
N PHE A 14 -1.23 -18.00 3.69
CA PHE A 14 -0.43 -18.52 4.81
C PHE A 14 0.11 -17.39 5.71
N ILE A 15 0.69 -16.34 5.14
CA ILE A 15 1.31 -15.25 5.91
C ILE A 15 0.26 -14.49 6.76
N PRO A 16 -0.87 -14.00 6.21
CA PRO A 16 -1.88 -13.34 7.04
C PRO A 16 -2.51 -14.28 8.07
N SER A 17 -2.67 -15.58 7.76
CA SER A 17 -3.16 -16.57 8.73
C SER A 17 -2.19 -16.74 9.90
N LEU A 18 -0.88 -16.79 9.61
CA LEU A 18 0.14 -16.86 10.66
C LEU A 18 0.15 -15.61 11.53
N PHE A 19 0.01 -14.43 10.90
CA PHE A 19 -0.08 -13.16 11.63
C PHE A 19 -1.29 -13.15 12.57
N LEU A 20 -2.47 -13.51 12.07
CA LEU A 20 -3.68 -13.64 12.88
C LEU A 20 -3.51 -14.66 14.00
N LEU A 21 -2.93 -15.83 13.70
CA LEU A 21 -2.70 -16.86 14.71
C LEU A 21 -1.92 -16.31 15.90
N VAL A 22 -0.85 -15.53 15.65
CA VAL A 22 -0.06 -14.91 16.72
C VAL A 22 -0.90 -13.90 17.51
N MET A 23 -1.66 -13.00 16.82
CA MET A 23 -2.56 -12.04 17.48
C MET A 23 -3.56 -12.75 18.42
N TRP A 24 -4.20 -13.81 17.91
CA TRP A 24 -5.18 -14.56 18.70
C TRP A 24 -4.56 -15.34 19.86
N LEU A 25 -3.38 -15.93 19.65
CA LEU A 25 -2.69 -16.64 20.73
C LEU A 25 -2.27 -15.70 21.87
N VAL A 26 -1.85 -14.46 21.53
CA VAL A 26 -1.53 -13.44 22.54
C VAL A 26 -2.77 -13.10 23.35
N GLU A 27 -3.89 -12.74 22.73
CA GLU A 27 -5.15 -12.38 23.43
C GLU A 27 -5.72 -13.54 24.26
N ILE A 28 -5.67 -14.76 23.69
CA ILE A 28 -6.06 -15.97 24.44
C ILE A 28 -5.19 -16.13 25.67
N SER A 29 -3.86 -15.95 25.55
CA SER A 29 -2.96 -16.10 26.69
C SER A 29 -3.25 -15.07 27.79
N GLU A 30 -3.55 -13.82 27.44
CA GLU A 30 -3.94 -12.78 28.41
C GLU A 30 -5.30 -13.06 29.07
N THR A 31 -6.21 -13.74 28.37
CA THR A 31 -7.53 -14.09 28.91
C THR A 31 -7.46 -15.26 29.89
N PHE A 32 -6.65 -16.28 29.60
CA PHE A 32 -6.60 -17.51 30.42
C PHE A 32 -5.55 -17.48 31.54
N PHE A 33 -4.54 -16.60 31.42
CA PHE A 33 -3.51 -16.44 32.44
C PHE A 33 -3.59 -15.01 33.02
N PRO A 34 -3.25 -14.80 34.30
CA PRO A 34 -3.26 -13.47 34.93
C PRO A 34 -2.05 -12.63 34.47
N ILE A 35 -1.87 -12.48 33.17
CA ILE A 35 -0.81 -11.70 32.55
C ILE A 35 -1.42 -10.55 31.75
N ASN A 36 -0.73 -9.42 31.72
CA ASN A 36 -1.09 -8.31 30.85
C ASN A 36 0.18 -7.92 30.09
N LEU A 37 0.16 -8.13 28.78
CA LEU A 37 1.30 -7.86 27.90
C LEU A 37 1.30 -6.43 27.32
N ASN A 38 0.32 -5.61 27.67
CA ASN A 38 0.20 -4.24 27.14
C ASN A 38 1.41 -3.38 27.47
N PHE A 39 2.19 -3.71 28.53
CA PHE A 39 3.45 -3.04 28.84
C PHE A 39 4.51 -3.18 27.72
N LEU A 40 4.36 -4.17 26.85
CA LEU A 40 5.21 -4.35 25.65
C LEU A 40 4.78 -3.46 24.47
N GLY A 41 3.72 -2.68 24.61
CA GLY A 41 3.28 -1.71 23.64
C GLY A 41 4.25 -0.54 23.47
N ILE A 42 3.98 0.32 22.49
CA ILE A 42 4.80 1.50 22.23
C ILE A 42 4.50 2.53 23.32
N THR A 43 5.53 2.91 24.09
CA THR A 43 5.48 4.06 24.98
C THR A 43 6.36 5.16 24.40
N PRO A 44 5.77 6.29 23.95
CA PRO A 44 6.51 7.34 23.26
C PRO A 44 7.68 7.89 24.04
N LEU A 45 8.82 8.06 23.36
CA LEU A 45 10.08 8.59 23.90
C LEU A 45 10.68 7.84 25.08
N GLN A 46 10.17 6.64 25.39
CA GLN A 46 10.68 5.79 26.47
C GLN A 46 11.45 4.60 25.88
N ILE A 47 12.63 4.31 26.43
CA ILE A 47 13.48 3.20 25.94
C ILE A 47 12.75 1.85 26.06
N HIS A 48 12.01 1.65 27.17
CA HIS A 48 11.24 0.42 27.36
C HIS A 48 10.07 0.26 26.38
N GLY A 49 9.64 1.33 25.70
CA GLY A 49 8.61 1.29 24.65
C GLY A 49 9.14 0.93 23.25
N LEU A 50 10.46 0.86 23.06
CA LEU A 50 11.07 0.50 21.76
C LEU A 50 10.67 -0.89 21.25
N PRO A 51 10.61 -1.96 22.09
CA PRO A 51 10.12 -3.27 21.63
C PRO A 51 8.70 -3.20 21.05
N GLY A 52 7.89 -2.26 21.53
CA GLY A 52 6.53 -2.05 21.05
C GLY A 52 6.45 -1.67 19.58
N ILE A 53 7.51 -1.10 18.98
CA ILE A 53 7.57 -0.82 17.54
C ILE A 53 7.31 -2.09 16.72
N VAL A 54 7.79 -3.24 17.21
CA VAL A 54 7.61 -4.55 16.56
C VAL A 54 6.43 -5.32 17.15
N LEU A 55 6.19 -5.20 18.46
CA LEU A 55 5.25 -6.06 19.18
C LEU A 55 3.82 -5.50 19.21
N SER A 56 3.65 -4.16 19.15
CA SER A 56 2.33 -3.53 19.26
C SER A 56 1.28 -4.07 18.29
N PRO A 57 1.58 -4.50 17.04
CA PRO A 57 0.57 -5.04 16.15
C PRO A 57 -0.06 -6.36 16.62
N PHE A 58 0.57 -7.05 17.56
CA PHE A 58 0.09 -8.32 18.10
C PHE A 58 -0.65 -8.15 19.43
N LEU A 59 -0.60 -6.96 20.05
CA LEU A 59 -1.20 -6.66 21.34
C LEU A 59 -2.56 -5.98 21.15
N HIS A 60 -3.57 -6.40 21.90
CA HIS A 60 -4.92 -5.83 21.85
C HIS A 60 -5.44 -5.61 23.27
N GLY A 61 -6.26 -4.57 23.44
CA GLY A 61 -6.80 -4.23 24.76
C GLY A 61 -8.05 -5.03 25.14
N ASP A 62 -8.72 -5.61 24.15
CA ASP A 62 -9.94 -6.38 24.31
C ASP A 62 -10.30 -7.15 23.04
N TRP A 63 -11.21 -8.12 23.18
CA TRP A 63 -11.69 -8.97 22.09
C TRP A 63 -12.32 -8.18 20.94
N ASN A 64 -13.04 -7.09 21.21
CA ASN A 64 -13.67 -6.29 20.16
C ASN A 64 -12.60 -5.61 19.30
N HIS A 65 -11.54 -5.12 19.94
CA HIS A 65 -10.39 -4.53 19.26
C HIS A 65 -9.66 -5.56 18.38
N LEU A 66 -9.40 -6.77 18.91
CA LEU A 66 -8.83 -7.88 18.14
C LEU A 66 -9.68 -8.25 16.92
N MET A 67 -10.99 -8.44 17.14
CA MET A 67 -11.94 -8.79 16.07
C MET A 67 -11.99 -7.72 14.97
N ALA A 68 -12.03 -6.43 15.36
CA ALA A 68 -12.08 -5.32 14.42
C ALA A 68 -10.82 -5.25 13.54
N ASN A 69 -9.65 -5.64 14.07
CA ASN A 69 -8.39 -5.67 13.34
C ASN A 69 -8.22 -6.95 12.49
N SER A 70 -8.83 -8.07 12.88
CA SER A 70 -8.57 -9.39 12.28
C SER A 70 -8.90 -9.44 10.79
N VAL A 71 -10.09 -9.00 10.39
CA VAL A 71 -10.51 -9.04 8.98
C VAL A 71 -9.66 -8.09 8.11
N PRO A 72 -9.45 -6.82 8.48
CA PRO A 72 -8.60 -5.93 7.71
C PRO A 72 -7.16 -6.43 7.58
N VAL A 73 -6.53 -6.89 8.65
CA VAL A 73 -5.17 -7.46 8.62
C VAL A 73 -5.11 -8.61 7.62
N PHE A 74 -6.04 -9.55 7.69
CA PHE A 74 -6.06 -10.69 6.79
C PHE A 74 -6.20 -10.26 5.33
N VAL A 75 -7.23 -9.48 5.02
CA VAL A 75 -7.57 -9.09 3.64
C VAL A 75 -6.47 -8.24 3.01
N LEU A 76 -5.99 -7.21 3.71
CA LEU A 76 -4.99 -6.30 3.17
C LEU A 76 -3.62 -6.98 3.02
N THR A 77 -3.22 -7.82 3.99
CA THR A 77 -1.98 -8.59 3.87
C THR A 77 -2.08 -9.64 2.77
N ALA A 78 -3.23 -10.33 2.63
CA ALA A 78 -3.45 -11.28 1.54
C ALA A 78 -3.37 -10.60 0.17
N ALA A 79 -4.01 -9.44 0.01
CA ALA A 79 -3.91 -8.62 -1.20
C ALA A 79 -2.46 -8.20 -1.48
N LEU A 80 -1.74 -7.74 -0.47
CA LEU A 80 -0.33 -7.38 -0.61
C LEU A 80 0.50 -8.56 -1.14
N TYR A 81 0.42 -9.74 -0.51
CA TYR A 81 1.18 -10.92 -0.96
C TYR A 81 0.74 -11.45 -2.32
N TYR A 82 -0.54 -11.29 -2.66
CA TYR A 82 -1.04 -11.71 -3.95
C TYR A 82 -0.56 -10.80 -5.08
N PHE A 83 -0.64 -9.49 -4.92
CA PHE A 83 -0.33 -8.53 -5.99
C PHE A 83 1.12 -8.07 -6.02
N TYR A 84 1.81 -8.01 -4.86
CA TYR A 84 3.17 -7.45 -4.72
C TYR A 84 4.20 -8.49 -4.27
N ARG A 85 4.06 -9.73 -4.70
CA ARG A 85 4.81 -10.91 -4.26
C ARG A 85 6.27 -10.66 -3.84
N THR A 86 7.06 -9.99 -4.68
CA THR A 86 8.49 -9.75 -4.45
C THR A 86 8.79 -8.67 -3.41
N LEU A 87 7.83 -7.78 -3.18
CA LEU A 87 7.96 -6.63 -2.28
C LEU A 87 7.11 -6.79 -1.01
N ALA A 88 6.23 -7.80 -0.96
CA ALA A 88 5.20 -7.91 0.07
C ALA A 88 5.78 -7.93 1.49
N THR A 89 6.78 -8.76 1.74
CA THR A 89 7.41 -8.85 3.06
C THR A 89 8.12 -7.55 3.45
N GLU A 90 8.84 -6.94 2.52
CA GLU A 90 9.54 -5.67 2.73
C GLU A 90 8.54 -4.55 3.07
N ILE A 91 7.45 -4.45 2.29
CA ILE A 91 6.40 -3.44 2.51
C ILE A 91 5.69 -3.69 3.85
N LEU A 92 5.34 -4.94 4.17
CA LEU A 92 4.68 -5.30 5.43
C LEU A 92 5.54 -4.88 6.63
N VAL A 93 6.82 -5.27 6.62
CA VAL A 93 7.77 -4.98 7.70
C VAL A 93 8.03 -3.48 7.81
N LEU A 94 8.31 -2.80 6.70
CA LEU A 94 8.56 -1.36 6.70
C LEU A 94 7.33 -0.56 7.13
N THR A 95 6.13 -0.98 6.73
CA THR A 95 4.89 -0.33 7.19
C THR A 95 4.76 -0.43 8.71
N ALA A 96 4.97 -1.61 9.30
CA ALA A 96 4.91 -1.82 10.74
C ALA A 96 5.98 -0.98 11.46
N LEU A 97 7.24 -1.05 11.00
CA LEU A 97 8.36 -0.35 11.63
C LEU A 97 8.24 1.17 11.54
N LEU A 98 7.90 1.71 10.38
CA LEU A 98 7.75 3.16 10.18
C LEU A 98 6.56 3.70 10.99
N SER A 99 5.41 3.02 10.93
CA SER A 99 4.25 3.39 11.74
C SER A 99 4.57 3.38 13.22
N GLY A 100 5.17 2.30 13.72
CA GLY A 100 5.56 2.17 15.12
C GLY A 100 6.62 3.19 15.55
N LEU A 101 7.64 3.44 14.71
CA LEU A 101 8.68 4.43 14.98
C LEU A 101 8.10 5.86 15.09
N TRP A 102 7.19 6.23 14.22
CA TRP A 102 6.59 7.56 14.27
C TRP A 102 5.65 7.72 15.46
N VAL A 103 4.94 6.65 15.87
CA VAL A 103 4.20 6.64 17.15
C VAL A 103 5.17 6.83 18.32
N TRP A 104 6.29 6.12 18.32
CA TRP A 104 7.29 6.27 19.39
C TRP A 104 7.89 7.67 19.46
N LEU A 105 8.13 8.32 18.31
CA LEU A 105 8.72 9.65 18.23
C LEU A 105 7.75 10.79 18.59
N GLY A 106 6.45 10.65 18.26
CA GLY A 106 5.56 11.81 18.24
C GLY A 106 4.16 11.63 18.82
N ALA A 107 3.80 10.43 19.31
CA ALA A 107 2.49 10.25 19.89
C ALA A 107 2.40 10.84 21.32
N ARG A 108 1.17 11.08 21.77
CA ARG A 108 0.90 11.47 23.17
C ARG A 108 1.35 10.41 24.15
N SER A 109 1.55 10.82 25.41
CA SER A 109 1.88 9.89 26.48
C SER A 109 0.79 8.81 26.66
N GLY A 110 1.23 7.57 26.86
CA GLY A 110 0.37 6.39 27.00
C GLY A 110 1.00 5.18 26.33
N VAL A 111 0.35 4.03 26.47
CA VAL A 111 0.77 2.80 25.80
C VAL A 111 -0.07 2.61 24.55
N HIS A 112 0.59 2.54 23.39
CA HIS A 112 -0.06 2.34 22.10
C HIS A 112 0.09 0.89 21.65
N ILE A 113 -1.04 0.22 21.40
CA ILE A 113 -1.16 -1.19 21.00
C ILE A 113 -2.15 -1.34 19.85
N GLY A 114 -2.11 -2.48 19.18
CA GLY A 114 -3.03 -2.86 18.10
C GLY A 114 -2.40 -2.82 16.72
N ALA A 115 -2.98 -3.61 15.80
CA ALA A 115 -2.56 -3.70 14.41
C ALA A 115 -3.06 -2.54 13.54
N SER A 116 -3.82 -1.60 14.10
CA SER A 116 -4.50 -0.57 13.30
C SER A 116 -3.54 0.32 12.50
N GLY A 117 -2.38 0.71 13.06
CA GLY A 117 -1.37 1.46 12.32
C GLY A 117 -0.89 0.72 11.06
N LEU A 118 -0.65 -0.60 11.18
CA LEU A 118 -0.33 -1.45 10.05
C LEU A 118 -1.49 -1.51 9.03
N ILE A 119 -2.72 -1.65 9.49
CA ILE A 119 -3.93 -1.67 8.64
C ILE A 119 -4.03 -0.39 7.82
N TYR A 120 -3.92 0.77 8.46
CA TYR A 120 -3.95 2.07 7.78
C TYR A 120 -2.83 2.18 6.74
N GLY A 121 -1.62 1.76 7.10
CA GLY A 121 -0.48 1.80 6.19
C GLY A 121 -0.67 0.89 4.97
N LEU A 122 -1.13 -0.33 5.17
CA LEU A 122 -1.40 -1.27 4.06
C LEU A 122 -2.56 -0.79 3.18
N ALA A 123 -3.65 -0.29 3.78
CA ALA A 123 -4.79 0.24 3.03
C ALA A 123 -4.35 1.39 2.12
N VAL A 124 -3.62 2.37 2.68
CA VAL A 124 -3.13 3.53 1.93
C VAL A 124 -2.09 3.13 0.89
N PHE A 125 -1.17 2.21 1.22
CA PHE A 125 -0.22 1.67 0.25
C PHE A 125 -0.93 1.06 -0.95
N LEU A 126 -1.88 0.15 -0.73
CA LEU A 126 -2.61 -0.53 -1.80
C LEU A 126 -3.46 0.45 -2.61
N MET A 127 -4.05 1.44 -1.93
CA MET A 127 -4.88 2.47 -2.53
C MET A 127 -4.09 3.35 -3.51
N PHE A 128 -2.97 3.91 -3.06
CA PHE A 128 -2.19 4.86 -3.86
C PHE A 128 -1.22 4.19 -4.83
N SER A 129 -0.75 2.99 -4.51
CA SER A 129 0.20 2.26 -5.36
C SER A 129 -0.36 1.94 -6.75
N GLY A 130 -1.66 1.62 -6.86
CA GLY A 130 -2.32 1.41 -8.15
C GLY A 130 -2.33 2.65 -9.02
N PHE A 131 -2.66 3.81 -8.44
CA PHE A 131 -2.66 5.09 -9.13
C PHE A 131 -1.27 5.51 -9.61
N PHE A 132 -0.26 5.39 -8.74
CA PHE A 132 1.11 5.79 -9.08
C PHE A 132 1.75 4.92 -10.17
N ARG A 133 1.32 3.65 -10.31
CA ARG A 133 1.84 2.70 -11.31
C ARG A 133 1.05 2.70 -12.62
N ARG A 134 -0.15 3.28 -12.64
CA ARG A 134 -1.08 3.27 -13.79
C ARG A 134 -1.32 1.86 -14.35
N GLU A 135 -1.30 0.85 -13.47
CA GLU A 135 -1.52 -0.55 -13.84
C GLU A 135 -2.98 -0.92 -13.53
N ASN A 136 -3.73 -1.38 -14.55
CA ASN A 136 -5.18 -1.54 -14.47
C ASN A 136 -5.64 -2.50 -13.36
N ARG A 137 -4.91 -3.60 -13.11
CA ARG A 137 -5.27 -4.56 -12.06
C ARG A 137 -5.05 -3.98 -10.67
N LEU A 138 -3.98 -3.19 -10.50
CA LEU A 138 -3.70 -2.51 -9.24
C LEU A 138 -4.63 -1.32 -9.03
N MET A 139 -5.06 -0.64 -10.10
CA MET A 139 -6.10 0.40 -10.02
C MET A 139 -7.44 -0.21 -9.58
N ALA A 140 -7.84 -1.36 -10.16
CA ALA A 140 -9.04 -2.06 -9.71
C ALA A 140 -8.95 -2.47 -8.22
N LEU A 141 -7.80 -2.98 -7.78
CA LEU A 141 -7.54 -3.25 -6.37
C LEU A 141 -7.65 -1.98 -5.53
N SER A 142 -7.07 -0.86 -5.98
CA SER A 142 -7.17 0.43 -5.29
C SER A 142 -8.62 0.85 -5.06
N PHE A 143 -9.49 0.74 -6.09
CA PHE A 143 -10.91 1.05 -5.96
C PHE A 143 -11.62 0.12 -4.97
N ILE A 144 -11.30 -1.18 -4.97
CA ILE A 144 -11.86 -2.14 -4.00
C ILE A 144 -11.43 -1.74 -2.58
N VAL A 145 -10.16 -1.40 -2.37
CA VAL A 145 -9.66 -0.99 -1.05
C VAL A 145 -10.31 0.32 -0.59
N VAL A 146 -10.47 1.32 -1.49
CA VAL A 146 -11.20 2.55 -1.20
C VAL A 146 -12.64 2.25 -0.79
N PHE A 147 -13.33 1.40 -1.52
CA PHE A 147 -14.72 1.04 -1.23
C PHE A 147 -14.88 0.33 0.11
N LEU A 148 -14.00 -0.63 0.42
CA LEU A 148 -14.10 -1.42 1.65
C LEU A 148 -13.55 -0.69 2.88
N TYR A 149 -12.50 0.08 2.71
CA TYR A 149 -11.71 0.65 3.81
C TYR A 149 -11.57 2.18 3.78
N GLY A 150 -12.21 2.87 2.83
CA GLY A 150 -12.16 4.33 2.76
C GLY A 150 -12.69 5.03 4.00
N SER A 151 -13.62 4.38 4.73
CA SER A 151 -14.14 4.88 6.00
C SER A 151 -13.10 4.92 7.13
N LEU A 152 -11.95 4.25 6.99
CA LEU A 152 -10.85 4.35 7.96
C LEU A 152 -10.34 5.78 8.13
N ILE A 153 -10.53 6.66 7.13
CA ILE A 153 -10.12 8.07 7.22
C ILE A 153 -10.69 8.76 8.47
N TRP A 154 -11.88 8.38 8.90
CA TRP A 154 -12.51 8.96 10.07
C TRP A 154 -11.81 8.62 11.39
N GLY A 155 -11.07 7.53 11.44
CA GLY A 155 -10.32 7.10 12.64
C GLY A 155 -9.08 7.94 12.95
N ILE A 156 -8.67 8.88 12.09
CA ILE A 156 -7.59 9.84 12.35
C ILE A 156 -8.10 11.13 13.02
N PHE A 157 -9.43 11.29 13.17
CA PHE A 157 -10.04 12.45 13.80
C PHE A 157 -10.55 12.08 15.20
N PRO A 158 -9.81 12.38 16.28
CA PRO A 158 -10.18 11.98 17.63
C PRO A 158 -11.49 12.62 18.09
N GLU A 159 -11.83 13.80 17.57
CA GLU A 159 -13.03 14.54 17.92
C GLU A 159 -14.33 13.83 17.53
N LEU A 160 -14.27 12.96 16.51
CA LEU A 160 -15.43 12.18 16.06
C LEU A 160 -15.73 10.97 16.96
N PHE A 161 -14.78 10.57 17.80
CA PHE A 161 -14.88 9.39 18.67
C PHE A 161 -14.31 9.66 20.07
N PRO A 162 -14.81 10.69 20.79
CA PRO A 162 -14.21 11.16 22.04
C PRO A 162 -14.23 10.09 23.16
N GLU A 163 -15.17 9.15 23.12
CA GLU A 163 -15.31 8.11 24.13
C GLU A 163 -14.41 6.88 23.91
N LYS A 164 -13.73 6.80 22.78
CA LYS A 164 -12.85 5.67 22.44
C LYS A 164 -11.41 6.07 22.69
N ASN A 165 -10.70 5.29 23.51
CA ASN A 165 -9.24 5.39 23.68
C ASN A 165 -8.52 4.87 22.42
N ILE A 166 -8.78 5.50 21.26
CA ILE A 166 -8.18 5.14 20.00
C ILE A 166 -6.84 5.86 19.87
N SER A 167 -5.81 5.14 19.44
CA SER A 167 -4.53 5.73 19.06
C SER A 167 -4.65 6.31 17.64
N TRP A 168 -5.26 7.49 17.51
CA TRP A 168 -5.36 8.19 16.23
C TRP A 168 -3.96 8.52 15.66
N GLU A 169 -2.96 8.71 16.53
CA GLU A 169 -1.56 8.92 16.13
C GLU A 169 -1.01 7.67 15.42
N GLY A 170 -1.38 6.47 15.88
CA GLY A 170 -1.04 5.21 15.21
C GLY A 170 -1.67 5.12 13.83
N HIS A 171 -2.92 5.54 13.68
CA HIS A 171 -3.62 5.58 12.40
C HIS A 171 -2.95 6.57 11.44
N LEU A 172 -2.67 7.80 11.89
CA LEU A 172 -2.00 8.82 11.08
C LEU A 172 -0.59 8.37 10.67
N SER A 173 0.17 7.81 11.62
CA SER A 173 1.51 7.28 11.35
C SER A 173 1.48 6.18 10.29
N GLY A 174 0.53 5.26 10.39
CA GLY A 174 0.31 4.22 9.37
C GLY A 174 -0.04 4.80 8.01
N LEU A 175 -0.99 5.75 7.96
CA LEU A 175 -1.38 6.42 6.72
C LEU A 175 -0.18 7.04 6.02
N ILE A 176 0.63 7.83 6.74
CA ILE A 176 1.82 8.47 6.18
C ILE A 176 2.83 7.41 5.72
N ALA A 177 3.07 6.33 6.51
CA ALA A 177 3.95 5.23 6.13
C ALA A 177 3.51 4.59 4.81
N GLY A 178 2.22 4.28 4.67
CA GLY A 178 1.66 3.71 3.46
C GLY A 178 1.84 4.60 2.23
N LEU A 179 1.61 5.90 2.37
CA LEU A 179 1.77 6.87 1.28
C LEU A 179 3.24 7.00 0.85
N VAL A 180 4.16 7.12 1.81
CA VAL A 180 5.60 7.20 1.55
C VAL A 180 6.09 5.93 0.84
N LEU A 181 5.69 4.74 1.30
CA LEU A 181 6.07 3.49 0.67
C LEU A 181 5.44 3.32 -0.72
N ALA A 182 4.18 3.73 -0.93
CA ALA A 182 3.55 3.71 -2.24
C ALA A 182 4.33 4.57 -3.26
N TRP A 183 4.77 5.74 -2.84
CA TRP A 183 5.60 6.62 -3.67
C TRP A 183 7.01 6.07 -3.90
N PHE A 184 7.67 5.58 -2.84
CA PHE A 184 9.02 5.05 -2.91
C PHE A 184 9.12 3.83 -3.84
N TYR A 185 8.15 2.91 -3.73
CA TYR A 185 8.11 1.67 -4.52
C TYR A 185 7.40 1.81 -5.87
N ARG A 186 6.97 3.01 -6.30
CA ARG A 186 6.19 3.19 -7.52
C ARG A 186 6.84 2.64 -8.80
N LYS A 187 8.16 2.62 -8.84
CA LYS A 187 8.95 2.09 -9.98
C LYS A 187 9.45 0.65 -9.79
N LYS A 188 9.11 -0.02 -8.65
CA LYS A 188 9.54 -1.39 -8.35
C LYS A 188 8.33 -2.33 -8.27
N GLY A 189 8.54 -3.61 -8.58
CA GLY A 189 7.48 -4.64 -8.57
C GLY A 189 6.58 -4.60 -9.79
N PRO A 190 5.28 -4.92 -9.67
CA PRO A 190 4.39 -4.97 -10.82
C PRO A 190 4.27 -3.59 -11.48
N GLN A 191 4.50 -3.53 -12.78
CA GLN A 191 4.39 -2.33 -13.60
C GLN A 191 3.37 -2.54 -14.71
N ARG A 192 2.86 -1.45 -15.29
CA ARG A 192 2.05 -1.48 -16.50
C ARG A 192 2.82 -2.23 -17.61
N LYS A 193 2.13 -3.12 -18.29
CA LYS A 193 2.68 -3.73 -19.49
C LYS A 193 2.63 -2.69 -20.61
N GLN A 194 3.80 -2.35 -21.15
CA GLN A 194 3.87 -1.64 -22.43
C GLN A 194 3.57 -2.63 -23.55
N TYR A 195 2.73 -2.25 -24.49
CA TYR A 195 2.46 -3.03 -25.68
C TYR A 195 3.35 -2.53 -26.82
N SER A 196 3.64 -3.38 -27.81
CA SER A 196 4.56 -3.06 -28.91
C SER A 196 4.16 -1.80 -29.70
N TRP A 197 2.87 -1.59 -29.89
CA TRP A 197 2.37 -0.38 -30.55
C TRP A 197 2.57 0.91 -29.75
N GLU A 198 2.56 0.84 -28.40
CA GLU A 198 2.85 2.01 -27.54
C GLU A 198 4.33 2.40 -27.64
N VAL A 199 5.22 1.42 -27.84
CA VAL A 199 6.66 1.68 -28.02
C VAL A 199 6.92 2.26 -29.40
N GLU A 200 6.23 1.75 -30.44
CA GLU A 200 6.34 2.27 -31.82
C GLU A 200 5.86 3.72 -31.90
N GLU A 201 4.73 4.08 -31.24
CA GLU A 201 4.23 5.45 -31.16
C GLU A 201 5.22 6.39 -30.43
N GLU A 202 5.82 5.95 -29.30
CA GLU A 202 6.82 6.74 -28.57
C GLU A 202 8.11 6.96 -29.40
N ASP A 203 8.53 5.96 -30.18
CA ASP A 203 9.70 6.06 -31.06
C ASP A 203 9.42 7.00 -32.26
N GLU A 204 8.22 6.98 -32.84
CA GLU A 204 7.81 7.88 -33.91
C GLU A 204 7.71 9.33 -33.42
N GLU A 205 7.13 9.58 -32.24
CA GLU A 205 7.07 10.92 -31.64
C GLU A 205 8.46 11.46 -31.31
N ALA A 206 9.37 10.62 -30.82
CA ALA A 206 10.75 11.01 -30.51
C ALA A 206 11.55 11.37 -31.77
N VAL A 207 11.29 10.73 -32.90
CA VAL A 207 11.92 11.04 -34.19
C VAL A 207 11.40 12.36 -34.73
N ASP A 208 10.09 12.63 -34.63
CA ASP A 208 9.48 13.89 -35.09
C ASP A 208 9.96 15.10 -34.27
N GLU A 209 10.14 14.96 -32.95
CA GLU A 209 10.70 16.02 -32.11
C GLU A 209 12.17 16.34 -32.42
N THR A 210 12.95 15.34 -32.88
CA THR A 210 14.37 15.56 -33.25
C THR A 210 14.52 16.14 -34.63
N ASP A 211 13.61 15.86 -35.57
CA ASP A 211 13.62 16.41 -36.94
C ASP A 211 13.00 17.81 -37.01
N GLY A 212 12.06 18.14 -36.13
CA GLY A 212 11.44 19.47 -36.01
C GLY A 212 12.41 20.59 -35.54
N SER A 213 13.60 20.25 -35.04
CA SER A 213 14.60 21.24 -34.58
C SER A 213 15.57 21.70 -35.67
N SER A 214 15.49 21.16 -36.90
CA SER A 214 16.51 21.42 -37.95
C SER A 214 15.95 21.95 -39.29
N HIS A 215 14.67 22.33 -39.39
CA HIS A 215 14.15 22.87 -40.65
C HIS A 215 13.35 24.17 -40.51
N ASP A 216 14.10 25.27 -40.35
CA ASP A 216 13.73 26.55 -40.95
C ASP A 216 14.63 26.75 -42.22
N THR A 217 14.15 26.31 -43.33
CA THR A 217 14.42 26.75 -44.72
C THR A 217 14.03 25.66 -45.72
N ARG A 218 12.83 25.67 -46.23
CA ARG A 218 12.50 25.56 -47.66
C ARG A 218 11.02 25.48 -47.91
N SER A 219 10.44 26.63 -48.22
CA SER A 219 9.25 26.73 -49.08
C SER A 219 9.52 26.01 -50.39
N GLN A 220 8.91 24.83 -50.61
CA GLN A 220 8.60 24.35 -51.94
C GLN A 220 7.20 23.75 -51.89
N SER A 221 6.31 24.41 -52.65
CA SER A 221 4.94 24.03 -52.87
C SER A 221 4.84 22.61 -53.43
N GLU A 222 4.49 21.63 -52.65
CA GLU A 222 4.01 20.36 -53.15
C GLU A 222 2.61 20.56 -53.68
N LYS A 223 2.38 20.26 -54.99
CA LYS A 223 1.09 20.31 -55.63
C LYS A 223 0.18 19.26 -55.03
N PRO A 224 -1.06 19.59 -54.69
CA PRO A 224 -2.00 18.64 -54.14
C PRO A 224 -2.22 17.44 -55.10
N TYR A 225 -2.41 16.24 -54.55
CA TYR A 225 -2.57 14.95 -55.23
C TYR A 225 -3.60 14.95 -56.38
N TRP A 226 -4.60 15.81 -56.39
CA TRP A 226 -5.62 15.94 -57.46
C TRP A 226 -5.16 16.69 -58.68
N ASP A 227 -3.94 17.22 -58.70
CA ASP A 227 -3.39 18.01 -59.84
C ASP A 227 -2.47 17.15 -60.74
N ILE A 228 -2.46 15.82 -60.54
CA ILE A 228 -1.70 14.88 -61.38
C ILE A 228 -2.54 14.54 -62.63
N PRO A 229 -2.04 14.84 -63.88
CA PRO A 229 -2.75 14.47 -65.11
C PRO A 229 -2.89 12.94 -65.19
N GLN A 230 -4.12 12.48 -65.48
CA GLN A 230 -4.39 11.06 -65.73
C GLN A 230 -3.80 10.66 -67.08
N PRO A 231 -3.18 9.47 -67.21
CA PRO A 231 -2.66 9.01 -68.51
C PRO A 231 -3.83 8.76 -69.49
N ASP A 232 -3.70 9.31 -70.67
CA ASP A 232 -4.67 9.10 -71.80
C ASP A 232 -4.79 7.61 -72.13
N LYS A 233 -6.02 7.18 -72.37
CA LYS A 233 -6.39 5.81 -72.77
C LYS A 233 -5.96 5.50 -74.17
#